data_4b61b183d85453eb7e2e3b8aeaf64f00
#
_entry.id   4b61b183d85453eb7e2e3b8aeaf64f00
#
_cell.length_a   1.000
_cell.length_b   1.000
_cell.length_c   1.000
_cell.angle_alpha   90.00
_cell.angle_beta   90.00
_cell.angle_gamma   90.00
#
_symmetry.space_group_name_H-M   'P 1'
#
loop_
_entity.id
_entity.type
_entity.pdbx_description
1 polymer ?
#
loop_
_entity_poly.entity_id
_entity_poly.type
_entity_poly.pdbx_seq_one_letter_code
_entity_poly.pdbx_strand_id
1 'polypeptide(L)'
;MDTKEIIKKVRKVEIKTKKLTNNVFGGEYQSTFKGRGMTFSEVRSYEFGDDVRTIDWNVTARYNEPFVKVFEEERELTLMLMVDISGSKLFGSEDQIKKNIVTEISATLAFSAIQNNDKVGLILFTDQIELFIPPSKGRSHILRIIRELIEFKPKNSKTDISVALEFFSSIIKKKSIAFLISDFNSDDYEKPLSIVAKKHDLTGIRTVSYTHLRAHETS
;
A
#
# COMPACT_ATOMS: atom_id res chain seq x y z
N MET A 1 -22.86 7.05 -13.96
CA MET A 1 -21.62 7.22 -14.75
C MET A 1 -21.57 6.08 -15.76
N ASP A 2 -21.33 6.34 -17.02
CA ASP A 2 -21.28 5.29 -18.04
C ASP A 2 -20.01 4.43 -17.85
N THR A 3 -20.13 3.10 -18.02
CA THR A 3 -19.03 2.14 -17.88
C THR A 3 -17.82 2.52 -18.75
N LYS A 4 -18.06 3.10 -19.93
CA LYS A 4 -17.01 3.61 -20.83
C LYS A 4 -16.23 4.78 -20.23
N GLU A 5 -16.91 5.69 -19.52
CA GLU A 5 -16.27 6.83 -18.83
C GLU A 5 -15.35 6.37 -17.69
N ILE A 6 -15.79 5.37 -16.95
CA ILE A 6 -15.03 4.79 -15.82
C ILE A 6 -13.75 4.13 -16.33
N ILE A 7 -13.87 3.29 -17.36
CA ILE A 7 -12.72 2.64 -18.01
C ILE A 7 -11.71 3.70 -18.52
N LYS A 8 -12.21 4.80 -19.10
CA LYS A 8 -11.36 5.89 -19.57
C LYS A 8 -10.63 6.61 -18.42
N LYS A 9 -11.31 6.84 -17.29
CA LYS A 9 -10.72 7.43 -16.08
C LYS A 9 -9.67 6.51 -15.46
N VAL A 10 -9.99 5.23 -15.26
CA VAL A 10 -9.07 4.21 -14.74
C VAL A 10 -7.80 4.14 -15.61
N ARG A 11 -7.96 4.11 -16.93
CA ARG A 11 -6.84 4.06 -17.86
C ARG A 11 -5.98 5.34 -17.83
N LYS A 12 -6.62 6.51 -17.66
CA LYS A 12 -5.91 7.79 -17.49
C LYS A 12 -5.07 7.81 -16.22
N VAL A 13 -5.64 7.34 -15.11
CA VAL A 13 -4.95 7.20 -13.83
C VAL A 13 -3.78 6.21 -13.97
N GLU A 14 -4.00 5.04 -14.57
CA GLU A 14 -2.94 4.05 -14.81
C GLU A 14 -1.76 4.63 -15.59
N ILE A 15 -2.02 5.33 -16.71
CA ILE A 15 -0.96 5.91 -17.55
C ILE A 15 -0.18 6.99 -16.79
N LYS A 16 -0.89 7.89 -16.08
CA LYS A 16 -0.27 8.95 -15.28
C LYS A 16 0.59 8.37 -14.16
N THR A 17 0.07 7.38 -13.47
CA THR A 17 0.72 6.74 -12.34
C THR A 17 1.98 5.98 -12.75
N LYS A 18 1.95 5.22 -13.85
CA LYS A 18 3.14 4.53 -14.37
C LYS A 18 4.30 5.48 -14.66
N LYS A 19 4.02 6.68 -15.18
CA LYS A 19 5.06 7.70 -15.38
C LYS A 19 5.63 8.20 -14.06
N LEU A 20 4.77 8.43 -13.06
CA LEU A 20 5.19 8.88 -11.72
C LEU A 20 5.98 7.80 -11.00
N THR A 21 5.53 6.55 -11.03
CA THR A 21 6.20 5.44 -10.36
C THR A 21 7.61 5.23 -10.92
N ASN A 22 7.78 5.27 -12.24
CA ASN A 22 9.11 5.15 -12.84
C ASN A 22 10.05 6.31 -12.47
N ASN A 23 9.53 7.51 -12.25
CA ASN A 23 10.34 8.68 -11.90
C ASN A 23 10.63 8.81 -10.41
N VAL A 24 9.68 8.40 -9.55
CA VAL A 24 9.78 8.60 -8.09
C VAL A 24 10.36 7.36 -7.40
N PHE A 25 10.07 6.17 -7.90
CA PHE A 25 10.47 4.89 -7.30
C PHE A 25 11.47 4.10 -8.17
N GLY A 26 12.08 4.74 -9.17
CA GLY A 26 13.16 4.15 -9.98
C GLY A 26 14.49 3.93 -9.22
N GLY A 27 14.54 4.29 -7.94
CA GLY A 27 15.54 3.86 -6.98
C GLY A 27 14.96 2.75 -6.11
N GLU A 28 15.72 1.70 -5.88
CA GLU A 28 15.36 0.58 -5.02
C GLU A 28 14.69 1.07 -3.73
N TYR A 29 13.39 0.83 -3.60
CA TYR A 29 12.72 0.83 -2.31
C TYR A 29 13.18 -0.44 -1.60
N GLN A 30 14.42 -0.40 -1.11
CA GLN A 30 14.94 -1.45 -0.24
C GLN A 30 14.19 -1.34 1.08
N SER A 31 13.12 -2.13 1.17
CA SER A 31 12.42 -2.33 2.42
C SER A 31 13.41 -2.88 3.45
N THR A 32 13.56 -2.16 4.54
CA THR A 32 14.35 -2.56 5.72
C THR A 32 13.82 -3.85 6.37
N PHE A 33 12.81 -4.45 5.77
CA PHE A 33 12.10 -5.60 6.29
C PHE A 33 12.59 -6.90 5.66
N LYS A 34 13.52 -7.54 6.33
CA LYS A 34 13.95 -8.92 6.06
C LYS A 34 13.03 -9.94 6.76
N GLY A 35 12.17 -10.75 6.11
CA GLY A 35 11.25 -11.78 6.56
C GLY A 35 11.57 -13.18 6.00
N ARG A 36 11.00 -14.23 6.51
CA ARG A 36 11.40 -15.62 6.29
C ARG A 36 10.74 -16.24 5.03
N GLY A 37 11.37 -16.08 3.91
CA GLY A 37 11.13 -16.85 2.70
C GLY A 37 12.45 -16.93 1.96
N MET A 38 13.08 -18.08 1.87
CA MET A 38 14.37 -18.22 1.19
C MET A 38 14.12 -18.69 -0.22
N THR A 39 14.41 -17.84 -1.21
CA THR A 39 14.47 -18.23 -2.62
C THR A 39 15.93 -18.46 -2.99
N PHE A 40 16.22 -19.57 -3.67
CA PHE A 40 17.54 -19.82 -4.21
C PHE A 40 17.92 -18.66 -5.15
N SER A 41 19.03 -17.98 -4.85
CA SER A 41 19.55 -16.88 -5.65
C SER A 41 20.65 -17.35 -6.57
N GLU A 42 21.74 -17.86 -6.00
CA GLU A 42 22.91 -18.29 -6.75
C GLU A 42 23.73 -19.34 -6.00
N VAL A 43 24.74 -19.85 -6.68
CA VAL A 43 25.77 -20.69 -6.06
C VAL A 43 27.08 -19.95 -6.14
N ARG A 44 27.76 -19.74 -5.00
CA ARG A 44 29.10 -19.17 -4.93
C ARG A 44 30.09 -20.11 -4.26
N SER A 45 31.36 -19.85 -4.42
CA SER A 45 32.39 -20.58 -3.71
C SER A 45 32.23 -20.42 -2.19
N TYR A 46 32.52 -21.47 -1.44
CA TYR A 46 32.50 -21.47 0.00
C TYR A 46 33.55 -20.50 0.56
N GLU A 47 33.15 -19.68 1.51
CA GLU A 47 34.04 -18.83 2.29
C GLU A 47 34.06 -19.30 3.75
N PHE A 48 35.21 -19.07 4.42
CA PHE A 48 35.35 -19.45 5.82
C PHE A 48 34.31 -18.74 6.71
N GLY A 49 33.45 -19.52 7.35
CA GLY A 49 32.33 -19.02 8.17
C GLY A 49 30.95 -19.28 7.58
N ASP A 50 30.86 -19.79 6.34
CA ASP A 50 29.58 -20.23 5.78
C ASP A 50 29.05 -21.49 6.47
N ASP A 51 27.73 -21.61 6.55
CA ASP A 51 27.09 -22.81 7.11
C ASP A 51 27.28 -24.00 6.16
N VAL A 52 27.99 -25.02 6.62
CA VAL A 52 28.24 -26.28 5.89
C VAL A 52 26.95 -26.96 5.42
N ARG A 53 25.79 -26.68 6.02
CA ARG A 53 24.49 -27.21 5.59
C ARG A 53 24.01 -26.62 4.28
N THR A 54 24.56 -25.49 3.88
CA THR A 54 24.21 -24.82 2.62
C THR A 54 25.07 -25.27 1.45
N ILE A 55 26.04 -26.18 1.65
CA ILE A 55 26.89 -26.71 0.59
C ILE A 55 26.04 -27.45 -0.46
N ASP A 56 26.22 -27.07 -1.73
CA ASP A 56 25.67 -27.80 -2.87
C ASP A 56 26.63 -28.91 -3.30
N TRP A 57 26.41 -30.12 -2.80
CA TRP A 57 27.25 -31.27 -3.10
C TRP A 57 27.28 -31.65 -4.59
N ASN A 58 26.21 -31.32 -5.35
CA ASN A 58 26.19 -31.63 -6.80
C ASN A 58 27.11 -30.69 -7.59
N VAL A 59 27.15 -29.39 -7.23
CA VAL A 59 28.04 -28.43 -7.85
C VAL A 59 29.49 -28.65 -7.38
N THR A 60 29.69 -28.86 -6.09
CA THR A 60 30.99 -29.19 -5.48
C THR A 60 31.63 -30.38 -6.15
N ALA A 61 30.88 -31.45 -6.42
CA ALA A 61 31.40 -32.67 -7.09
C ALA A 61 31.86 -32.43 -8.55
N ARG A 62 31.34 -31.37 -9.21
CA ARG A 62 31.71 -31.03 -10.60
C ARG A 62 32.96 -30.18 -10.69
N TYR A 63 33.15 -29.32 -9.73
CA TYR A 63 34.22 -28.31 -9.77
C TYR A 63 35.38 -28.62 -8.83
N ASN A 64 35.29 -29.65 -7.99
CA ASN A 64 36.27 -30.04 -6.97
C ASN A 64 36.60 -28.97 -5.94
N GLU A 65 35.74 -27.97 -5.80
CA GLU A 65 35.79 -26.92 -4.79
C GLU A 65 34.44 -26.79 -4.11
N PRO A 66 34.37 -26.53 -2.82
CA PRO A 66 33.10 -26.41 -2.13
C PRO A 66 32.32 -25.17 -2.59
N PHE A 67 31.05 -25.38 -2.97
CA PHE A 67 30.12 -24.33 -3.34
C PHE A 67 28.94 -24.32 -2.37
N VAL A 68 28.48 -23.12 -2.02
CA VAL A 68 27.31 -22.90 -1.15
C VAL A 68 26.15 -22.29 -1.92
N LYS A 69 24.94 -22.76 -1.57
CA LYS A 69 23.70 -22.16 -2.04
C LYS A 69 23.46 -20.86 -1.28
N VAL A 70 23.44 -19.75 -2.00
CA VAL A 70 23.01 -18.46 -1.48
C VAL A 70 21.51 -18.39 -1.65
N PHE A 71 20.80 -18.17 -0.55
CA PHE A 71 19.36 -17.95 -0.55
C PHE A 71 19.11 -16.48 -0.28
N GLU A 72 18.42 -15.81 -1.20
CA GLU A 72 17.86 -14.51 -0.95
C GLU A 72 16.47 -14.63 -0.37
N GLU A 73 16.17 -13.80 0.59
CA GLU A 73 14.88 -13.76 1.22
C GLU A 73 13.91 -12.93 0.38
N GLU A 74 13.19 -13.59 -0.52
CA GLU A 74 12.11 -12.95 -1.26
C GLU A 74 10.92 -12.70 -0.33
N ARG A 75 10.62 -11.45 -0.07
CA ARG A 75 9.53 -11.06 0.80
C ARG A 75 8.39 -10.47 0.02
N GLU A 76 7.32 -11.21 -0.02
CA GLU A 76 6.03 -10.64 -0.35
C GLU A 76 5.57 -9.72 0.79
N LEU A 77 5.71 -8.44 0.59
CA LEU A 77 5.10 -7.47 1.48
C LEU A 77 3.61 -7.35 1.20
N THR A 78 2.88 -6.93 2.19
CA THR A 78 1.48 -6.57 2.05
C THR A 78 1.36 -5.07 2.25
N LEU A 79 0.85 -4.38 1.24
CA LEU A 79 0.52 -2.97 1.30
C LEU A 79 -0.99 -2.80 1.50
N MET A 80 -1.38 -2.11 2.55
CA MET A 80 -2.78 -1.79 2.84
C MET A 80 -3.04 -0.31 2.68
N LEU A 81 -4.00 0.02 1.85
CA LEU A 81 -4.52 1.38 1.68
C LEU A 81 -5.77 1.53 2.55
N MET A 82 -5.74 2.39 3.55
CA MET A 82 -6.88 2.81 4.34
C MET A 82 -7.27 4.22 3.92
N VAL A 83 -8.40 4.35 3.25
CA VAL A 83 -8.82 5.60 2.61
C VAL A 83 -10.11 6.10 3.21
N ASP A 84 -10.04 7.28 3.77
CA ASP A 84 -11.18 8.03 4.26
C ASP A 84 -11.96 8.63 3.09
N ILE A 85 -13.24 8.27 3.02
CA ILE A 85 -14.17 8.72 1.98
C ILE A 85 -15.33 9.55 2.53
N SER A 86 -15.29 9.96 3.80
CA SER A 86 -16.38 10.61 4.52
C SER A 86 -16.85 11.94 3.89
N GLY A 87 -15.95 12.79 3.43
CA GLY A 87 -16.27 14.08 2.83
C GLY A 87 -16.85 14.04 1.41
N SER A 88 -16.96 12.85 0.80
CA SER A 88 -17.29 12.71 -0.64
C SER A 88 -18.76 12.91 -1.01
N LYS A 89 -19.63 13.25 -0.03
CA LYS A 89 -21.07 13.49 -0.27
C LYS A 89 -21.43 14.89 -0.71
N LEU A 90 -20.56 15.87 -0.47
CA LEU A 90 -20.82 17.25 -0.82
C LEU A 90 -20.56 17.44 -2.32
N PHE A 91 -21.57 17.84 -3.07
CA PHE A 91 -21.52 18.13 -4.50
C PHE A 91 -20.77 19.44 -4.75
N GLY A 92 -19.41 19.38 -4.77
CA GLY A 92 -18.58 20.53 -5.08
C GLY A 92 -17.43 20.16 -6.04
N SER A 93 -16.95 21.12 -6.79
CA SER A 93 -15.76 20.96 -7.64
C SER A 93 -14.52 20.58 -6.83
N GLU A 94 -14.44 21.02 -5.59
CA GLU A 94 -13.32 20.79 -4.66
C GLU A 94 -13.28 19.34 -4.15
N ASP A 95 -14.43 18.76 -3.81
CA ASP A 95 -14.52 17.36 -3.37
C ASP A 95 -14.13 16.41 -4.49
N GLN A 96 -14.46 16.75 -5.73
CA GLN A 96 -14.03 15.98 -6.88
C GLN A 96 -12.50 16.06 -7.08
N ILE A 97 -11.90 17.21 -6.78
CA ILE A 97 -10.43 17.38 -6.83
C ILE A 97 -9.78 16.54 -5.74
N LYS A 98 -10.27 16.61 -4.48
CA LYS A 98 -9.78 15.80 -3.36
C LYS A 98 -9.87 14.31 -3.70
N LYS A 99 -11.01 13.84 -4.19
CA LYS A 99 -11.21 12.46 -4.61
C LYS A 99 -10.25 12.03 -5.71
N ASN A 100 -10.00 12.88 -6.70
CA ASN A 100 -9.05 12.59 -7.78
C ASN A 100 -7.62 12.47 -7.25
N ILE A 101 -7.19 13.36 -6.36
CA ILE A 101 -5.85 13.34 -5.75
C ILE A 101 -5.67 12.06 -4.91
N VAL A 102 -6.64 11.74 -4.05
CA VAL A 102 -6.62 10.52 -3.24
C VAL A 102 -6.53 9.27 -4.11
N THR A 103 -7.30 9.23 -5.20
CA THR A 103 -7.25 8.12 -6.17
C THR A 103 -5.89 8.03 -6.85
N GLU A 104 -5.29 9.15 -7.25
CA GLU A 104 -3.97 9.17 -7.89
C GLU A 104 -2.86 8.71 -6.94
N ILE A 105 -2.87 9.18 -5.69
CA ILE A 105 -1.92 8.75 -4.65
C ILE A 105 -2.06 7.25 -4.41
N SER A 106 -3.28 6.78 -4.15
CA SER A 106 -3.55 5.36 -3.90
C SER A 106 -3.14 4.47 -5.08
N ALA A 107 -3.41 4.91 -6.30
CA ALA A 107 -3.01 4.20 -7.51
C ALA A 107 -1.47 4.17 -7.67
N THR A 108 -0.78 5.26 -7.34
CA THR A 108 0.69 5.32 -7.40
C THR A 108 1.32 4.32 -6.44
N LEU A 109 0.86 4.29 -5.20
CA LEU A 109 1.32 3.34 -4.19
C LEU A 109 1.01 1.90 -4.61
N ALA A 110 -0.20 1.64 -5.11
CA ALA A 110 -0.60 0.32 -5.55
C ALA A 110 0.21 -0.20 -6.75
N PHE A 111 0.51 0.66 -7.74
CA PHE A 111 1.34 0.27 -8.88
C PHE A 111 2.81 0.09 -8.50
N SER A 112 3.33 0.87 -7.54
CA SER A 112 4.67 0.66 -6.98
C SER A 112 4.78 -0.72 -6.33
N ALA A 113 3.79 -1.11 -5.53
CA ALA A 113 3.76 -2.42 -4.88
C ALA A 113 3.76 -3.59 -5.90
N ILE A 114 3.05 -3.45 -7.04
CA ILE A 114 3.10 -4.48 -8.09
C ILE A 114 4.51 -4.63 -8.68
N GLN A 115 5.23 -3.54 -8.90
CA GLN A 115 6.58 -3.63 -9.45
C GLN A 115 7.50 -4.46 -8.55
N ASN A 116 7.24 -4.43 -7.24
CA ASN A 116 7.95 -5.21 -6.23
C ASN A 116 7.30 -6.60 -5.97
N ASN A 117 6.33 -7.01 -6.79
CA ASN A 117 5.59 -8.27 -6.63
C ASN A 117 4.84 -8.41 -5.29
N ASP A 118 4.48 -7.28 -4.66
CA ASP A 118 3.78 -7.22 -3.38
C ASP A 118 2.27 -7.38 -3.51
N LYS A 119 1.60 -7.70 -2.39
CA LYS A 119 0.14 -7.76 -2.29
C LYS A 119 -0.42 -6.40 -1.90
N VAL A 120 -1.52 -5.99 -2.53
CA VAL A 120 -2.21 -4.74 -2.22
C VAL A 120 -3.63 -5.00 -1.78
N GLY A 121 -4.05 -4.40 -0.67
CA GLY A 121 -5.43 -4.40 -0.19
C GLY A 121 -5.96 -2.99 0.00
N LEU A 122 -7.28 -2.85 0.13
CA LEU A 122 -7.97 -1.58 0.30
C LEU A 122 -9.00 -1.67 1.41
N ILE A 123 -9.05 -0.66 2.26
CA ILE A 123 -10.13 -0.38 3.21
C ILE A 123 -10.66 1.01 2.90
N LEU A 124 -11.93 1.11 2.53
CA LEU A 124 -12.64 2.37 2.46
C LEU A 124 -13.46 2.53 3.73
N PHE A 125 -13.37 3.67 4.38
CA PHE A 125 -14.06 3.91 5.64
C PHE A 125 -14.66 5.32 5.73
N THR A 126 -15.62 5.43 6.62
CA THR A 126 -16.25 6.65 7.13
C THR A 126 -16.22 6.56 8.66
N ASP A 127 -17.36 6.67 9.35
CA ASP A 127 -17.57 6.24 10.74
C ASP A 127 -17.81 4.72 10.85
N GLN A 128 -17.71 4.01 9.75
CA GLN A 128 -17.79 2.55 9.64
C GLN A 128 -16.92 2.07 8.46
N ILE A 129 -16.67 0.76 8.42
CA ILE A 129 -16.04 0.15 7.25
C ILE A 129 -17.06 0.06 6.11
N GLU A 130 -16.79 0.78 5.03
CA GLU A 130 -17.68 0.82 3.87
C GLU A 130 -17.34 -0.26 2.83
N LEU A 131 -16.06 -0.54 2.64
CA LEU A 131 -15.57 -1.57 1.73
C LEU A 131 -14.22 -2.13 2.19
N PHE A 132 -14.08 -3.44 2.10
CA PHE A 132 -12.81 -4.13 2.28
C PHE A 132 -12.49 -4.98 1.06
N ILE A 133 -11.31 -4.75 0.48
CA ILE A 133 -10.72 -5.59 -0.57
C ILE A 133 -9.49 -6.26 0.02
N PRO A 134 -9.49 -7.60 0.17
CA PRO A 134 -8.36 -8.32 0.76
C PRO A 134 -7.11 -8.19 -0.10
N PRO A 135 -5.92 -8.26 0.53
CA PRO A 135 -4.65 -8.15 -0.19
C PRO A 135 -4.49 -9.25 -1.24
N SER A 136 -4.23 -8.86 -2.48
CA SER A 136 -3.95 -9.77 -3.58
C SER A 136 -2.95 -9.16 -4.56
N LYS A 137 -2.37 -9.99 -5.41
CA LYS A 137 -1.42 -9.59 -6.45
C LYS A 137 -2.09 -9.35 -7.80
N GLY A 138 -1.37 -8.71 -8.66
CA GLY A 138 -1.67 -8.64 -10.08
C GLY A 138 -2.39 -7.36 -10.51
N ARG A 139 -2.15 -7.02 -11.77
CA ARG A 139 -2.66 -5.79 -12.37
C ARG A 139 -4.19 -5.69 -12.36
N SER A 140 -4.90 -6.77 -12.61
CA SER A 140 -6.37 -6.79 -12.60
C SER A 140 -6.94 -6.44 -11.23
N HIS A 141 -6.29 -6.90 -10.16
CA HIS A 141 -6.68 -6.60 -8.80
C HIS A 141 -6.53 -5.10 -8.48
N ILE A 142 -5.43 -4.48 -8.92
CA ILE A 142 -5.24 -3.02 -8.72
C ILE A 142 -6.20 -2.19 -9.55
N LEU A 143 -6.48 -2.60 -10.78
CA LEU A 143 -7.50 -1.92 -11.59
C LEU A 143 -8.87 -1.98 -10.92
N ARG A 144 -9.19 -3.08 -10.23
CA ARG A 144 -10.39 -3.17 -9.38
C ARG A 144 -10.34 -2.18 -8.23
N ILE A 145 -9.22 -2.09 -7.50
CA ILE A 145 -9.04 -1.12 -6.41
C ILE A 145 -9.24 0.32 -6.91
N ILE A 146 -8.63 0.68 -8.04
CA ILE A 146 -8.76 2.01 -8.62
C ILE A 146 -10.22 2.28 -9.05
N ARG A 147 -10.88 1.29 -9.61
CA ARG A 147 -12.29 1.40 -9.98
C ARG A 147 -13.16 1.70 -8.77
N GLU A 148 -12.99 0.95 -7.68
CA GLU A 148 -13.74 1.18 -6.43
C GLU A 148 -13.47 2.59 -5.88
N LEU A 149 -12.22 3.06 -5.86
CA LEU A 149 -11.89 4.42 -5.43
C LEU A 149 -12.60 5.50 -6.26
N ILE A 150 -12.78 5.27 -7.57
CA ILE A 150 -13.46 6.21 -8.47
C ILE A 150 -14.98 6.18 -8.30
N GLU A 151 -15.56 4.98 -8.22
CA GLU A 151 -17.01 4.77 -8.28
C GLU A 151 -17.69 4.82 -6.93
N PHE A 152 -16.97 4.48 -5.86
CA PHE A 152 -17.57 4.28 -4.54
C PHE A 152 -18.27 5.56 -4.04
N LYS A 153 -19.47 5.36 -3.52
CA LYS A 153 -20.27 6.40 -2.90
C LYS A 153 -20.47 6.03 -1.42
N PRO A 154 -19.93 6.82 -0.49
CA PRO A 154 -20.06 6.52 0.93
C PRO A 154 -21.53 6.59 1.38
N LYS A 155 -21.88 5.76 2.34
CA LYS A 155 -23.21 5.79 2.99
C LYS A 155 -23.27 6.92 4.01
N ASN A 156 -22.19 7.11 4.76
CA ASN A 156 -22.09 8.09 5.82
C ASN A 156 -21.14 9.24 5.45
N SER A 157 -21.24 10.36 6.18
CA SER A 157 -20.40 11.55 5.99
C SER A 157 -19.46 11.84 7.17
N LYS A 158 -19.65 11.13 8.28
CA LYS A 158 -18.79 11.27 9.47
C LYS A 158 -17.51 10.46 9.29
N THR A 159 -16.45 10.87 9.97
CA THR A 159 -15.15 10.19 9.97
C THR A 159 -14.89 9.59 11.35
N ASP A 160 -14.47 8.32 11.39
CA ASP A 160 -13.89 7.70 12.56
C ASP A 160 -12.68 6.84 12.15
N ILE A 161 -11.49 7.38 12.41
CA ILE A 161 -10.21 6.75 12.08
C ILE A 161 -9.99 5.50 12.95
N SER A 162 -10.51 5.48 14.19
CA SER A 162 -10.35 4.36 15.12
C SER A 162 -10.93 3.09 14.55
N VAL A 163 -12.12 3.17 13.95
CA VAL A 163 -12.79 2.03 13.30
C VAL A 163 -11.91 1.41 12.20
N ALA A 164 -11.27 2.23 11.38
CA ALA A 164 -10.39 1.74 10.31
C ALA A 164 -9.13 1.06 10.87
N LEU A 165 -8.51 1.64 11.89
CA LEU A 165 -7.30 1.11 12.52
C LEU A 165 -7.57 -0.19 13.27
N GLU A 166 -8.66 -0.27 14.02
CA GLU A 166 -9.09 -1.47 14.75
C GLU A 166 -9.43 -2.61 13.78
N PHE A 167 -10.21 -2.31 12.74
CA PHE A 167 -10.52 -3.29 11.70
C PHE A 167 -9.23 -3.79 11.02
N PHE A 168 -8.35 -2.90 10.59
CA PHE A 168 -7.07 -3.27 9.99
C PHE A 168 -6.25 -4.19 10.91
N SER A 169 -6.11 -3.83 12.20
CA SER A 169 -5.40 -4.65 13.21
C SER A 169 -6.06 -6.02 13.43
N SER A 170 -7.39 -6.11 13.27
CA SER A 170 -8.14 -7.35 13.43
C SER A 170 -7.90 -8.34 12.29
N ILE A 171 -7.79 -7.86 11.04
CA ILE A 171 -7.69 -8.69 9.83
C ILE A 171 -6.25 -8.96 9.40
N ILE A 172 -5.33 -8.01 9.59
CA ILE A 172 -3.93 -8.14 9.18
C ILE A 172 -3.07 -8.51 10.38
N LYS A 173 -2.70 -9.79 10.46
CA LYS A 173 -1.90 -10.31 11.60
C LYS A 173 -0.40 -10.23 11.36
N LYS A 174 0.05 -10.33 10.09
CA LYS A 174 1.46 -10.23 9.72
C LYS A 174 1.88 -8.76 9.58
N LYS A 175 3.14 -8.47 9.90
CA LYS A 175 3.71 -7.13 9.68
C LYS A 175 3.51 -6.72 8.22
N SER A 176 2.99 -5.53 7.99
CA SER A 176 2.64 -5.00 6.66
C SER A 176 2.90 -3.50 6.60
N ILE A 177 2.97 -2.96 5.40
CA ILE A 177 3.01 -1.52 5.15
C ILE A 177 1.56 -1.04 5.05
N ALA A 178 1.23 0.04 5.74
CA ALA A 178 -0.11 0.61 5.75
C ALA A 178 -0.06 2.11 5.49
N PHE A 179 -0.88 2.59 4.57
CA PHE A 179 -1.09 4.02 4.32
C PHE A 179 -2.48 4.41 4.76
N LEU A 180 -2.55 5.34 5.71
CA LEU A 180 -3.78 5.97 6.16
C LEU A 180 -3.93 7.32 5.45
N ILE A 181 -4.91 7.43 4.57
CA ILE A 181 -5.16 8.63 3.75
C ILE A 181 -6.46 9.27 4.23
N SER A 182 -6.36 10.40 4.94
CA SER A 182 -7.48 11.11 5.56
C SER A 182 -7.14 12.59 5.71
N ASP A 183 -8.10 13.44 6.06
CA ASP A 183 -7.85 14.81 6.54
C ASP A 183 -7.48 14.83 8.04
N PHE A 184 -7.61 13.66 8.72
CA PHE A 184 -7.36 13.48 10.15
C PHE A 184 -8.27 14.35 11.05
N ASN A 185 -9.46 14.68 10.56
CA ASN A 185 -10.47 15.36 11.33
C ASN A 185 -11.38 14.34 12.07
N SER A 186 -10.82 13.69 13.07
CA SER A 186 -11.46 12.68 13.91
C SER A 186 -10.88 12.73 15.29
N ASP A 187 -11.68 12.39 16.29
CA ASP A 187 -11.28 12.37 17.70
C ASP A 187 -10.81 10.97 18.12
N ASP A 188 -10.05 10.88 19.21
CA ASP A 188 -9.74 9.65 19.97
C ASP A 188 -9.06 8.49 19.21
N TYR A 189 -8.38 8.73 18.08
CA TYR A 189 -7.71 7.68 17.32
C TYR A 189 -6.25 7.39 17.76
N GLU A 190 -5.70 8.12 18.74
CA GLU A 190 -4.30 8.04 19.14
C GLU A 190 -3.92 6.64 19.68
N LYS A 191 -4.79 6.03 20.48
CA LYS A 191 -4.56 4.70 21.05
C LYS A 191 -4.53 3.60 19.98
N PRO A 192 -5.54 3.46 19.10
CA PRO A 192 -5.50 2.53 17.99
C PRO A 192 -4.32 2.79 17.04
N LEU A 193 -3.98 4.06 16.77
CA LEU A 193 -2.84 4.45 15.96
C LEU A 193 -1.52 3.91 16.54
N SER A 194 -1.29 4.12 17.84
CA SER A 194 -0.10 3.63 18.53
C SER A 194 0.03 2.10 18.50
N ILE A 195 -1.09 1.37 18.62
CA ILE A 195 -1.11 -0.09 18.56
C ILE A 195 -0.72 -0.57 17.14
N VAL A 196 -1.30 0.03 16.12
CA VAL A 196 -1.02 -0.30 14.72
C VAL A 196 0.42 0.04 14.35
N ALA A 197 0.91 1.23 14.72
CA ALA A 197 2.26 1.68 14.41
C ALA A 197 3.36 0.82 15.06
N LYS A 198 3.09 0.19 16.22
CA LYS A 198 4.03 -0.76 16.84
C LYS A 198 4.13 -2.08 16.08
N LYS A 199 3.09 -2.48 15.36
CA LYS A 199 3.00 -3.79 14.72
C LYS A 199 3.25 -3.73 13.21
N HIS A 200 2.91 -2.63 12.58
CA HIS A 200 2.97 -2.41 11.15
C HIS A 200 3.78 -1.14 10.84
N ASP A 201 4.21 -1.01 9.59
CA ASP A 201 4.82 0.23 9.09
C ASP A 201 3.70 1.14 8.61
N LEU A 202 3.31 2.09 9.47
CA LEU A 202 2.16 2.96 9.23
C LEU A 202 2.59 4.35 8.82
N THR A 203 2.13 4.80 7.66
CA THR A 203 2.34 6.16 7.14
C THR A 203 1.00 6.87 6.99
N GLY A 204 0.86 8.05 7.62
CA GLY A 204 -0.29 8.93 7.44
C GLY A 204 -0.08 9.90 6.28
N ILE A 205 -1.06 10.01 5.38
CA ILE A 205 -1.09 10.99 4.29
C ILE A 205 -2.27 11.94 4.53
N ARG A 206 -1.95 13.17 4.92
CA ARG A 206 -2.99 14.19 5.17
C ARG A 206 -3.44 14.84 3.88
N THR A 207 -4.74 14.80 3.62
CA THR A 207 -5.39 15.47 2.49
C THR A 207 -6.18 16.68 2.98
N VAL A 208 -5.73 17.90 2.66
CA VAL A 208 -6.38 19.14 3.12
C VAL A 208 -7.04 19.84 1.93
N SER A 209 -8.26 20.33 2.11
CA SER A 209 -8.90 21.25 1.18
C SER A 209 -8.50 22.71 1.51
N TYR A 210 -8.18 23.51 0.51
CA TYR A 210 -7.67 24.88 0.70
C TYR A 210 -8.65 25.83 1.41
N THR A 211 -9.93 25.48 1.51
CA THR A 211 -10.93 26.28 2.22
C THR A 211 -10.68 26.38 3.74
N HIS A 212 -10.02 25.38 4.35
CA HIS A 212 -9.69 25.43 5.77
C HIS A 212 -8.44 26.25 6.11
N LEU A 213 -7.56 26.52 5.16
CA LEU A 213 -6.35 27.32 5.40
C LEU A 213 -6.63 28.83 5.55
N ARG A 214 -7.72 29.35 4.96
CA ARG A 214 -8.09 30.77 5.09
C ARG A 214 -8.73 31.16 6.43
N ALA A 215 -9.21 30.19 7.20
CA ALA A 215 -9.86 30.49 8.49
C ALA A 215 -8.88 30.79 9.65
N HIS A 216 -7.59 30.48 9.48
CA HIS A 216 -6.57 30.71 10.52
C HIS A 216 -5.68 31.94 10.29
N GLU A 217 -5.81 32.65 9.16
CA GLU A 217 -5.01 33.84 8.87
C GLU A 217 -5.70 35.17 9.23
N THR A 218 -6.90 35.12 9.82
CA THR A 218 -7.63 36.32 10.26
C THR A 218 -7.98 36.27 11.75
N SER A 219 -6.96 36.18 12.58
CA SER A 219 -7.09 36.42 14.02
C SER A 219 -5.85 37.13 14.53
#